data_53ea20ee2fa57ebd84ab1b46a5656c65
#
_entry.id   53ea20ee2fa57ebd84ab1b46a5656c65
#
_cell.length_a   1.000
_cell.length_b   1.000
_cell.length_c   1.000
_cell.angle_alpha   90.00
_cell.angle_beta   90.00
_cell.angle_gamma   90.00
#
_symmetry.space_group_name_H-M   'P 1'
#
loop_
_entity.id
_entity.type
_entity.pdbx_description
1 polymer ?
#
loop_
_entity_poly.entity_id
_entity_poly.type
_entity_poly.pdbx_seq_one_letter_code
_entity_poly.pdbx_strand_id
1 'polypeptide(L)'
;MEKARAILAENAKGVGTVDGQMIDEAIANATPRLAGLMLGAADMAADLGAATAWEPLAFARGRLVAACALAGVVPIDAPFFDLRDEAGLKQEVADALALGFAAKAAIHPAQVGSINAALTPSAEAVEKARAILAENAKGVGTVDGQMIDEAIARKARRTLAAAGIEA
;
A
#
# COMPACT_ATOMS: atom_id res chain seq x y z
N MET A 1 -19.40 -15.57 -8.63
CA MET A 1 -18.38 -16.23 -9.47
C MET A 1 -18.33 -15.67 -10.90
N GLU A 2 -19.48 -15.36 -11.52
CA GLU A 2 -19.54 -14.81 -12.89
C GLU A 2 -18.86 -13.44 -13.03
N LYS A 3 -19.11 -12.51 -12.09
CA LYS A 3 -18.47 -11.19 -12.06
C LYS A 3 -16.93 -11.29 -11.92
N ALA A 4 -16.43 -12.20 -11.09
CA ALA A 4 -14.98 -12.42 -10.94
C ALA A 4 -14.33 -12.94 -12.24
N ARG A 5 -15.04 -13.81 -13.00
CA ARG A 5 -14.57 -14.30 -14.31
C ARG A 5 -14.54 -13.17 -15.35
N ALA A 6 -15.56 -12.29 -15.36
CA ALA A 6 -15.59 -11.13 -16.24
C ALA A 6 -14.43 -10.16 -15.94
N ILE A 7 -14.15 -9.88 -14.67
CA ILE A 7 -13.04 -9.05 -14.25
C ILE A 7 -11.69 -9.63 -14.69
N LEU A 8 -11.46 -10.93 -14.48
CA LEU A 8 -10.23 -11.61 -14.90
C LEU A 8 -10.07 -11.62 -16.43
N ALA A 9 -11.17 -11.82 -17.17
CA ALA A 9 -11.17 -11.79 -18.64
C ALA A 9 -10.88 -10.38 -19.17
N GLU A 10 -11.38 -9.33 -18.51
CA GLU A 10 -11.12 -7.94 -18.90
C GLU A 10 -9.70 -7.51 -18.55
N ASN A 11 -9.20 -7.90 -17.38
CA ASN A 11 -7.82 -7.61 -16.97
C ASN A 11 -6.77 -8.23 -17.90
N ALA A 12 -7.08 -9.37 -18.54
CA ALA A 12 -6.24 -9.98 -19.57
C ALA A 12 -6.12 -9.14 -20.87
N LYS A 13 -6.96 -8.11 -21.04
CA LYS A 13 -6.95 -7.17 -22.18
C LYS A 13 -6.27 -5.83 -21.84
N GLY A 14 -5.77 -5.66 -20.61
CA GLY A 14 -5.19 -4.41 -20.10
C GLY A 14 -6.13 -3.66 -19.14
N VAL A 15 -5.88 -2.37 -18.93
CA VAL A 15 -6.70 -1.52 -18.05
C VAL A 15 -8.09 -1.34 -18.66
N GLY A 16 -9.11 -1.72 -17.93
CA GLY A 16 -10.50 -1.65 -18.40
C GLY A 16 -11.48 -1.33 -17.26
N THR A 17 -12.75 -1.39 -17.58
CA THR A 17 -13.85 -1.26 -16.61
C THR A 17 -14.81 -2.44 -16.73
N VAL A 18 -15.38 -2.84 -15.60
CA VAL A 18 -16.50 -3.80 -15.55
C VAL A 18 -17.64 -3.15 -14.79
N ASP A 19 -18.84 -3.08 -15.41
CA ASP A 19 -20.02 -2.41 -14.85
C ASP A 19 -19.76 -0.91 -14.49
N GLY A 20 -18.89 -0.24 -15.27
CA GLY A 20 -18.54 1.17 -15.04
C GLY A 20 -17.60 1.42 -13.86
N GLN A 21 -17.13 0.38 -13.16
CA GLN A 21 -16.10 0.47 -12.11
C GLN A 21 -14.72 0.21 -12.69
N MET A 22 -13.72 0.93 -12.19
CA MET A 22 -12.34 0.60 -12.53
C MET A 22 -11.97 -0.80 -12.02
N ILE A 23 -11.16 -1.52 -12.81
CA ILE A 23 -10.80 -2.91 -12.51
C ILE A 23 -10.13 -3.07 -11.15
N ASP A 24 -9.35 -2.08 -10.70
CA ASP A 24 -8.69 -2.08 -9.40
C ASP A 24 -9.68 -2.25 -8.24
N GLU A 25 -10.77 -1.47 -8.20
CA GLU A 25 -11.81 -1.58 -7.17
C GLU A 25 -12.61 -2.88 -7.32
N ALA A 26 -12.96 -3.25 -8.55
CA ALA A 26 -13.70 -4.46 -8.84
C ALA A 26 -12.89 -5.71 -8.47
N ILE A 27 -11.58 -5.74 -8.74
CA ILE A 27 -10.69 -6.83 -8.37
C ILE A 27 -10.56 -6.92 -6.84
N ALA A 28 -10.36 -5.80 -6.15
CA ALA A 28 -10.22 -5.78 -4.70
C ALA A 28 -11.43 -6.41 -3.96
N ASN A 29 -12.62 -6.28 -4.55
CA ASN A 29 -13.86 -6.83 -3.99
C ASN A 29 -14.30 -8.16 -4.64
N ALA A 30 -13.53 -8.72 -5.57
CA ALA A 30 -13.97 -9.85 -6.39
C ALA A 30 -14.05 -11.18 -5.62
N THR A 31 -13.24 -11.36 -4.59
CA THR A 31 -13.15 -12.64 -3.87
C THR A 31 -12.56 -12.47 -2.47
N PRO A 32 -13.09 -13.18 -1.45
CA PRO A 32 -12.52 -13.20 -0.11
C PRO A 32 -11.16 -13.92 -0.03
N ARG A 33 -10.71 -14.55 -1.11
CA ARG A 33 -9.39 -15.21 -1.19
C ARG A 33 -8.27 -14.26 -1.59
N LEU A 34 -8.57 -13.01 -1.94
CA LEU A 34 -7.57 -12.02 -2.30
C LEU A 34 -6.89 -11.49 -1.05
N ALA A 35 -5.58 -11.65 -0.94
CA ALA A 35 -4.79 -11.18 0.20
C ALA A 35 -4.15 -9.81 -0.06
N GLY A 36 -3.90 -9.45 -1.31
CA GLY A 36 -3.27 -8.18 -1.67
C GLY A 36 -3.34 -7.89 -3.16
N LEU A 37 -3.08 -6.64 -3.52
CA LEU A 37 -2.99 -6.16 -4.90
C LEU A 37 -1.66 -5.45 -5.14
N MET A 38 -1.02 -5.74 -6.25
CA MET A 38 0.22 -5.11 -6.68
C MET A 38 -0.01 -4.23 -7.90
N LEU A 39 0.61 -3.05 -7.92
CA LEU A 39 0.62 -2.19 -9.09
C LEU A 39 1.52 -2.77 -10.18
N GLY A 40 0.98 -3.05 -11.35
CA GLY A 40 1.73 -3.36 -12.57
C GLY A 40 2.21 -2.07 -13.26
N ALA A 41 3.19 -1.38 -12.66
CA ALA A 41 3.57 -0.04 -13.10
C ALA A 41 4.09 0.02 -14.54
N ALA A 42 4.84 -0.99 -14.97
CA ALA A 42 5.38 -1.04 -16.34
C ALA A 42 4.27 -1.24 -17.37
N ASP A 43 3.34 -2.17 -17.10
CA ASP A 43 2.22 -2.46 -17.99
C ASP A 43 1.28 -1.25 -18.07
N MET A 44 0.94 -0.66 -16.92
CA MET A 44 0.09 0.52 -16.87
C MET A 44 0.71 1.73 -17.56
N ALA A 45 2.02 1.97 -17.38
CA ALA A 45 2.71 3.05 -18.06
C ALA A 45 2.68 2.84 -19.58
N ALA A 46 2.89 1.63 -20.06
CA ALA A 46 2.82 1.27 -21.47
C ALA A 46 1.41 1.53 -22.04
N ASP A 47 0.36 1.08 -21.35
CA ASP A 47 -1.04 1.27 -21.78
C ASP A 47 -1.45 2.75 -21.80
N LEU A 48 -0.94 3.54 -20.86
CA LEU A 48 -1.21 4.99 -20.79
C LEU A 48 -0.32 5.81 -21.72
N GLY A 49 0.72 5.22 -22.34
CA GLY A 49 1.74 5.97 -23.07
C GLY A 49 2.54 6.92 -22.16
N ALA A 50 2.66 6.59 -20.87
CA ALA A 50 3.31 7.38 -19.84
C ALA A 50 4.72 6.86 -19.52
N ALA A 51 5.52 7.68 -18.82
CA ALA A 51 6.78 7.21 -18.25
C ALA A 51 6.50 6.30 -17.03
N THR A 52 7.35 5.27 -16.86
CA THR A 52 7.36 4.43 -15.68
C THR A 52 8.08 5.17 -14.55
N ALA A 53 7.43 6.21 -14.00
CA ALA A 53 7.93 7.06 -12.95
C ALA A 53 6.85 7.27 -11.88
N TRP A 54 7.23 7.89 -10.76
CA TRP A 54 6.30 8.10 -9.64
C TRP A 54 5.12 8.99 -10.04
N GLU A 55 5.41 10.21 -10.54
CA GLU A 55 4.40 11.24 -10.78
C GLU A 55 3.33 10.84 -11.81
N PRO A 56 3.68 10.29 -12.99
CA PRO A 56 2.66 9.88 -13.97
C PRO A 56 1.72 8.79 -13.45
N LEU A 57 2.18 7.96 -12.52
CA LEU A 57 1.42 6.84 -11.96
C LEU A 57 0.87 7.10 -10.56
N ALA A 58 1.07 8.29 -9.98
CA ALA A 58 0.64 8.63 -8.63
C ALA A 58 -0.89 8.49 -8.44
N PHE A 59 -1.68 8.88 -9.45
CA PHE A 59 -3.13 8.70 -9.41
C PHE A 59 -3.52 7.22 -9.34
N ALA A 60 -2.91 6.36 -10.14
CA ALA A 60 -3.18 4.92 -10.13
C ALA A 60 -2.78 4.28 -8.79
N ARG A 61 -1.62 4.69 -8.25
CA ARG A 61 -1.17 4.27 -6.92
C ARG A 61 -2.20 4.64 -5.84
N GLY A 62 -2.65 5.89 -5.81
CA GLY A 62 -3.65 6.35 -4.84
C GLY A 62 -4.97 5.60 -4.94
N ARG A 63 -5.44 5.33 -6.14
CA ARG A 63 -6.66 4.53 -6.38
C ARG A 63 -6.51 3.09 -5.89
N LEU A 64 -5.39 2.44 -6.17
CA LEU A 64 -5.11 1.09 -5.71
C LEU A 64 -5.09 1.01 -4.19
N VAL A 65 -4.42 1.96 -3.51
CA VAL A 65 -4.40 2.02 -2.05
C VAL A 65 -5.81 2.21 -1.48
N ALA A 66 -6.63 3.10 -2.07
CA ALA A 66 -8.00 3.31 -1.63
C ALA A 66 -8.86 2.05 -1.81
N ALA A 67 -8.76 1.38 -2.95
CA ALA A 67 -9.46 0.13 -3.23
C ALA A 67 -9.06 -0.99 -2.25
N CYS A 68 -7.75 -1.13 -1.98
CA CYS A 68 -7.25 -2.09 -0.99
C CYS A 68 -7.77 -1.79 0.42
N ALA A 69 -7.82 -0.52 0.81
CA ALA A 69 -8.33 -0.11 2.11
C ALA A 69 -9.82 -0.45 2.29
N LEU A 70 -10.64 -0.26 1.24
CA LEU A 70 -12.06 -0.64 1.24
C LEU A 70 -12.27 -2.15 1.31
N ALA A 71 -11.44 -2.91 0.61
CA ALA A 71 -11.54 -4.38 0.56
C ALA A 71 -10.83 -5.09 1.74
N GLY A 72 -10.05 -4.37 2.56
CA GLY A 72 -9.29 -4.96 3.65
C GLY A 72 -8.12 -5.84 3.17
N VAL A 73 -7.54 -5.56 1.98
CA VAL A 73 -6.42 -6.31 1.40
C VAL A 73 -5.14 -5.47 1.38
N VAL A 74 -3.98 -6.12 1.25
CA VAL A 74 -2.67 -5.47 1.31
C VAL A 74 -2.35 -4.74 0.00
N PRO A 75 -2.10 -3.41 0.00
CA PRO A 75 -1.57 -2.70 -1.16
C PRO A 75 -0.05 -2.91 -1.28
N ILE A 76 0.39 -3.38 -2.44
CA ILE A 76 1.80 -3.66 -2.75
C ILE A 76 2.23 -2.72 -3.88
N ASP A 77 3.24 -1.88 -3.65
CA ASP A 77 3.76 -1.01 -4.70
C ASP A 77 4.61 -1.79 -5.71
N ALA A 78 4.72 -1.22 -6.90
CA ALA A 78 5.50 -1.76 -8.02
C ALA A 78 6.99 -1.89 -7.69
N PRO A 79 7.75 -2.72 -8.42
CA PRO A 79 9.20 -2.73 -8.34
C PRO A 79 9.82 -1.39 -8.75
N PHE A 80 10.98 -1.09 -8.18
CA PHE A 80 11.86 -0.03 -8.66
C PHE A 80 12.82 -0.58 -9.71
N PHE A 81 12.83 0.01 -10.90
CA PHE A 81 13.49 -0.61 -12.06
C PHE A 81 14.97 -0.26 -12.23
N ASP A 82 15.46 0.88 -11.71
CA ASP A 82 16.89 1.20 -11.77
C ASP A 82 17.66 0.54 -10.61
N LEU A 83 18.33 -0.57 -10.93
CA LEU A 83 19.08 -1.35 -9.95
C LEU A 83 20.35 -0.63 -9.43
N ARG A 84 20.78 0.46 -10.07
CA ARG A 84 21.97 1.23 -9.68
C ARG A 84 21.65 2.45 -8.83
N ASP A 85 20.38 2.86 -8.78
CA ASP A 85 19.92 4.02 -8.01
C ASP A 85 19.32 3.58 -6.67
N GLU A 86 20.17 3.30 -5.69
CA GLU A 86 19.72 2.95 -4.33
C GLU A 86 19.02 4.14 -3.62
N ALA A 87 19.43 5.36 -3.92
CA ALA A 87 18.82 6.56 -3.33
C ALA A 87 17.38 6.74 -3.83
N GLY A 88 17.16 6.59 -5.14
CA GLY A 88 15.83 6.61 -5.74
C GLY A 88 14.94 5.48 -5.22
N LEU A 89 15.47 4.27 -5.05
CA LEU A 89 14.72 3.17 -4.41
C LEU A 89 14.24 3.57 -3.01
N LYS A 90 15.12 4.09 -2.16
CA LYS A 90 14.77 4.51 -0.78
C LYS A 90 13.71 5.61 -0.79
N GLN A 91 13.84 6.58 -1.68
CA GLN A 91 12.86 7.66 -1.83
C GLN A 91 11.49 7.10 -2.26
N GLU A 92 11.46 6.24 -3.29
CA GLU A 92 10.20 5.68 -3.77
C GLU A 92 9.52 4.78 -2.71
N VAL A 93 10.28 4.04 -1.89
CA VAL A 93 9.70 3.29 -0.76
C VAL A 93 9.10 4.25 0.28
N ALA A 94 9.76 5.36 0.58
CA ALA A 94 9.23 6.36 1.51
C ALA A 94 7.94 7.00 1.00
N ASP A 95 7.89 7.34 -0.29
CA ASP A 95 6.70 7.90 -0.95
C ASP A 95 5.55 6.88 -0.97
N ALA A 96 5.84 5.61 -1.25
CA ALA A 96 4.86 4.54 -1.22
C ALA A 96 4.26 4.35 0.19
N LEU A 97 5.10 4.34 1.23
CA LEU A 97 4.64 4.28 2.62
C LEU A 97 3.77 5.49 2.98
N ALA A 98 4.19 6.70 2.58
CA ALA A 98 3.43 7.93 2.83
C ALA A 98 2.06 7.91 2.14
N LEU A 99 1.95 7.29 0.96
CA LEU A 99 0.70 7.12 0.23
C LEU A 99 -0.20 6.04 0.82
N GLY A 100 0.36 5.10 1.60
CA GLY A 100 -0.40 4.04 2.29
C GLY A 100 -0.15 2.62 1.80
N PHE A 101 0.86 2.40 0.96
CA PHE A 101 1.32 1.04 0.65
C PHE A 101 1.90 0.37 1.90
N ALA A 102 1.71 -0.93 2.02
CA ALA A 102 2.23 -1.75 3.13
C ALA A 102 3.38 -2.68 2.70
N ALA A 103 3.61 -2.79 1.40
CA ALA A 103 4.68 -3.60 0.84
C ALA A 103 5.18 -2.99 -0.49
N LYS A 104 6.37 -3.39 -0.91
CA LYS A 104 6.96 -3.05 -2.20
C LYS A 104 7.57 -4.28 -2.84
N ALA A 105 7.31 -4.46 -4.13
CA ALA A 105 7.92 -5.56 -4.88
C ALA A 105 9.42 -5.31 -5.11
N ALA A 106 10.22 -6.37 -5.10
CA ALA A 106 11.63 -6.36 -5.47
C ALA A 106 11.84 -7.23 -6.72
N ILE A 107 12.62 -6.74 -7.67
CA ILE A 107 13.02 -7.49 -8.88
C ILE A 107 14.47 -7.97 -8.80
N HIS A 108 15.21 -7.59 -7.77
CA HIS A 108 16.58 -8.00 -7.56
C HIS A 108 16.89 -8.20 -6.07
N PRO A 109 17.69 -9.21 -5.68
CA PRO A 109 18.03 -9.47 -4.27
C PRO A 109 18.68 -8.28 -3.55
N ALA A 110 19.47 -7.45 -4.26
CA ALA A 110 20.11 -6.27 -3.68
C ALA A 110 19.12 -5.22 -3.16
N GLN A 111 17.87 -5.20 -3.63
CA GLN A 111 16.84 -4.26 -3.18
C GLN A 111 16.22 -4.67 -1.85
N VAL A 112 16.24 -5.96 -1.51
CA VAL A 112 15.49 -6.51 -0.36
C VAL A 112 15.92 -5.87 0.96
N GLY A 113 17.22 -5.66 1.17
CA GLY A 113 17.75 -5.04 2.38
C GLY A 113 17.20 -3.63 2.61
N SER A 114 17.29 -2.77 1.58
CA SER A 114 16.81 -1.39 1.63
C SER A 114 15.29 -1.30 1.78
N ILE A 115 14.55 -2.16 1.08
CA ILE A 115 13.08 -2.23 1.19
C ILE A 115 12.67 -2.64 2.61
N ASN A 116 13.23 -3.73 3.14
CA ASN A 116 12.89 -4.21 4.48
C ASN A 116 13.25 -3.19 5.56
N ALA A 117 14.41 -2.55 5.45
CA ALA A 117 14.80 -1.51 6.41
C ALA A 117 13.81 -0.35 6.43
N ALA A 118 13.31 0.08 5.27
CA ALA A 118 12.35 1.17 5.17
C ALA A 118 10.93 0.77 5.64
N LEU A 119 10.52 -0.48 5.41
CA LEU A 119 9.21 -1.00 5.83
C LEU A 119 9.16 -1.36 7.32
N THR A 120 10.30 -1.55 7.97
CA THR A 120 10.35 -1.90 9.41
C THR A 120 10.23 -0.63 10.26
N PRO A 121 9.20 -0.51 11.11
CA PRO A 121 9.06 0.62 12.01
C PRO A 121 10.24 0.73 13.00
N SER A 122 10.67 1.96 13.28
CA SER A 122 11.69 2.21 14.30
C SER A 122 11.17 1.87 15.71
N ALA A 123 12.07 1.61 16.66
CA ALA A 123 11.69 1.39 18.05
C ALA A 123 10.89 2.58 18.61
N GLU A 124 11.25 3.81 18.26
CA GLU A 124 10.52 5.02 18.64
C GLU A 124 9.09 5.03 18.08
N ALA A 125 8.92 4.67 16.81
CA ALA A 125 7.58 4.56 16.20
C ALA A 125 6.71 3.49 16.88
N VAL A 126 7.31 2.37 17.28
CA VAL A 126 6.64 1.31 18.03
C VAL A 126 6.20 1.79 19.40
N GLU A 127 7.09 2.44 20.16
CA GLU A 127 6.74 2.98 21.48
C GLU A 127 5.67 4.06 21.41
N LYS A 128 5.75 4.96 20.42
CA LYS A 128 4.70 5.96 20.18
C LYS A 128 3.36 5.30 19.83
N ALA A 129 3.37 4.26 19.02
CA ALA A 129 2.15 3.51 18.67
C ALA A 129 1.52 2.85 19.92
N ARG A 130 2.33 2.28 20.81
CA ARG A 130 1.86 1.72 22.09
C ARG A 130 1.24 2.79 22.99
N ALA A 131 1.89 3.95 23.12
CA ALA A 131 1.37 5.08 23.91
C ALA A 131 0.02 5.58 23.36
N ILE A 132 -0.12 5.69 22.04
CA ILE A 132 -1.36 6.07 21.37
C ILE A 132 -2.49 5.07 21.72
N LEU A 133 -2.24 3.75 21.63
CA LEU A 133 -3.26 2.76 21.93
C LEU A 133 -3.63 2.72 23.42
N ALA A 134 -2.65 2.89 24.30
CA ALA A 134 -2.90 2.98 25.74
C ALA A 134 -3.75 4.20 26.11
N GLU A 135 -3.56 5.33 25.42
CA GLU A 135 -4.37 6.54 25.63
C GLU A 135 -5.76 6.37 25.02
N ASN A 136 -5.86 5.83 23.81
CA ASN A 136 -7.14 5.55 23.15
C ASN A 136 -8.04 4.63 23.98
N ALA A 137 -7.48 3.68 24.70
CA ALA A 137 -8.23 2.77 25.58
C ALA A 137 -8.88 3.47 26.79
N LYS A 138 -8.39 4.66 27.16
CA LYS A 138 -8.98 5.50 28.23
C LYS A 138 -10.10 6.42 27.73
N GLY A 139 -10.33 6.48 26.42
CA GLY A 139 -11.27 7.38 25.77
C GLY A 139 -10.56 8.50 25.01
N VAL A 140 -11.09 9.73 25.10
CA VAL A 140 -10.45 10.88 24.44
C VAL A 140 -9.24 11.34 25.25
N GLY A 141 -8.08 11.41 24.61
CA GLY A 141 -6.83 11.81 25.24
C GLY A 141 -5.87 12.50 24.25
N THR A 142 -4.66 12.79 24.71
CA THR A 142 -3.60 13.39 23.89
C THR A 142 -2.28 12.67 24.08
N VAL A 143 -1.52 12.54 22.97
CA VAL A 143 -0.12 12.09 22.99
C VAL A 143 0.69 13.11 22.19
N ASP A 144 1.77 13.61 22.76
CA ASP A 144 2.62 14.67 22.19
C ASP A 144 1.81 15.92 21.74
N GLY A 145 0.76 16.29 22.49
CA GLY A 145 -0.10 17.41 22.16
C GLY A 145 -1.10 17.17 21.02
N GLN A 146 -1.13 15.96 20.46
CA GLN A 146 -2.07 15.55 19.42
C GLN A 146 -3.26 14.81 20.05
N MET A 147 -4.49 15.24 19.72
CA MET A 147 -5.70 14.53 20.12
C MET A 147 -5.72 13.13 19.49
N ILE A 148 -6.04 12.12 20.30
CA ILE A 148 -6.12 10.73 19.86
C ILE A 148 -7.59 10.39 19.59
N ASP A 149 -7.83 9.97 18.35
CA ASP A 149 -9.09 9.41 17.89
C ASP A 149 -8.89 7.99 17.30
N GLU A 150 -9.97 7.36 16.88
CA GLU A 150 -9.92 6.02 16.29
C GLU A 150 -9.14 5.98 14.97
N ALA A 151 -9.05 7.08 14.21
CA ALA A 151 -8.25 7.12 12.99
C ALA A 151 -6.75 7.04 13.31
N ILE A 152 -6.31 7.75 14.35
CA ILE A 152 -4.93 7.71 14.85
C ILE A 152 -4.63 6.34 15.50
N ALA A 153 -5.57 5.78 16.26
CA ALA A 153 -5.43 4.45 16.85
C ALA A 153 -5.30 3.36 15.77
N ARG A 154 -6.06 3.43 14.67
CA ARG A 154 -5.91 2.50 13.53
C ARG A 154 -4.53 2.59 12.88
N LYS A 155 -3.97 3.81 12.74
CA LYS A 155 -2.60 3.99 12.25
C LYS A 155 -1.59 3.36 13.20
N ALA A 156 -1.74 3.53 14.51
CA ALA A 156 -0.88 2.92 15.52
C ALA A 156 -0.93 1.39 15.46
N ARG A 157 -2.11 0.77 15.34
CA ARG A 157 -2.24 -0.68 15.15
C ARG A 157 -1.50 -1.18 13.91
N ARG A 158 -1.59 -0.46 12.78
CA ARG A 158 -0.83 -0.79 11.56
C ARG A 158 0.68 -0.72 11.78
N THR A 159 1.16 0.27 12.53
CA THR A 159 2.59 0.38 12.89
C THR A 159 3.03 -0.83 13.71
N LEU A 160 2.27 -1.25 14.73
CA LEU A 160 2.60 -2.43 15.52
C LEU A 160 2.56 -3.71 14.68
N ALA A 161 1.54 -3.88 13.84
CA ALA A 161 1.44 -5.03 12.94
C ALA A 161 2.64 -5.11 11.97
N ALA A 162 3.10 -3.98 11.42
CA ALA A 162 4.30 -3.92 10.58
C ALA A 162 5.59 -4.29 11.34
N ALA A 163 5.61 -4.09 12.66
CA ALA A 163 6.70 -4.54 13.54
C ALA A 163 6.54 -6.00 14.02
N GLY A 164 5.49 -6.72 13.57
CA GLY A 164 5.20 -8.09 14.02
C GLY A 164 4.65 -8.17 15.45
N ILE A 165 4.07 -7.09 15.95
CA ILE A 165 3.53 -6.99 17.32
C ILE A 165 2.00 -7.02 17.23
N GLU A 166 1.38 -7.95 17.92
CA GLU A 166 -0.07 -7.99 18.11
C GLU A 166 -0.50 -6.83 19.03
N ALA A 167 -1.60 -6.13 18.66
CA ALA A 167 -2.09 -4.94 19.35
C ALA A 167 -3.45 -5.19 20.02
#